data_f98f056c192f7d5444d687ea781a0516
#
_entry.id   f98f056c192f7d5444d687ea781a0516
#
_cell.length_a   1.000
_cell.length_b   1.000
_cell.length_c   1.000
_cell.angle_alpha   90.00
_cell.angle_beta   90.00
_cell.angle_gamma   90.00
#
_symmetry.space_group_name_H-M   'P 1'
#
loop_
_entity.id
_entity.type
_entity.pdbx_description
1 polymer ?
#
loop_
_entity_poly.entity_id
_entity_poly.type
_entity_poly.pdbx_seq_one_letter_code
_entity_poly.pdbx_strand_id
1 'polypeptide(L)'
;ALIPYVYLPTEEELKGSSIGIGRTAAQLLQLGQTKDAARLAALAVRLNPNDERFWSILAEAQLRNNDLKDASRSLARAKQLNPEKAGLWFAEAAIALRAERPDDAVPLITRGLQLDPNNASAYFDLGNARIMQGELPLALKSFEQATALKPEFWEALNNQALVLFEMGQRQEAVRRWRRVLKLETNAEPMLALAAALHQQGEQTEAIQLASTALAKNPNYVLPLHQAEQLWGVRIREATAELLSEPQLTNSVERAQANATWKKSQ
;
A
#
# COMPACT_ATOMS: atom_id res chain seq x y z
N ALA A 1 -5.94 -13.71 62.51
CA ALA A 1 -6.23 -13.47 61.09
C ALA A 1 -4.97 -13.77 60.26
N LEU A 2 -5.06 -14.76 59.36
CA LEU A 2 -3.99 -15.04 58.41
C LEU A 2 -4.00 -13.91 57.38
N ILE A 3 -2.94 -13.13 57.29
CA ILE A 3 -2.74 -12.16 56.20
C ILE A 3 -2.39 -13.03 54.98
N PRO A 4 -3.20 -13.03 53.92
CA PRO A 4 -2.83 -13.77 52.73
C PRO A 4 -1.48 -13.29 52.19
N TYR A 5 -0.55 -14.19 52.03
CA TYR A 5 0.75 -13.87 51.39
C TYR A 5 0.50 -13.53 49.94
N VAL A 6 0.70 -12.27 49.57
CA VAL A 6 0.62 -11.81 48.19
C VAL A 6 2.05 -11.83 47.63
N TYR A 7 2.31 -12.71 46.71
CA TYR A 7 3.56 -12.72 45.97
C TYR A 7 3.56 -11.53 45.01
N LEU A 8 4.53 -10.64 45.18
CA LEU A 8 4.79 -9.56 44.26
C LEU A 8 5.96 -9.93 43.37
N PRO A 9 5.74 -10.13 42.06
CA PRO A 9 6.83 -10.49 41.16
C PRO A 9 7.88 -9.39 41.09
N THR A 10 9.14 -9.81 40.95
CA THR A 10 10.26 -8.90 40.73
C THR A 10 10.20 -8.26 39.35
N GLU A 11 10.92 -7.15 39.15
CA GLU A 11 11.02 -6.51 37.82
C GLU A 11 11.57 -7.47 36.76
N GLU A 12 12.51 -8.33 37.13
CA GLU A 12 13.09 -9.34 36.23
C GLU A 12 12.07 -10.41 35.81
N GLU A 13 11.25 -10.88 36.76
CA GLU A 13 10.18 -11.84 36.49
C GLU A 13 9.09 -11.22 35.60
N LEU A 14 8.75 -9.95 35.81
CA LEU A 14 7.80 -9.22 34.93
C LEU A 14 8.37 -9.07 33.52
N LYS A 15 9.66 -8.75 33.39
CA LYS A 15 10.33 -8.69 32.08
C LYS A 15 10.36 -10.07 31.41
N GLY A 16 10.62 -11.13 32.14
CA GLY A 16 10.58 -12.50 31.63
C GLY A 16 9.22 -12.90 31.10
N SER A 17 8.15 -12.58 31.86
CA SER A 17 6.77 -12.84 31.45
C SER A 17 6.36 -12.06 30.20
N SER A 18 6.87 -10.84 30.02
CA SER A 18 6.57 -9.99 28.87
C SER A 18 6.99 -10.62 27.54
N ILE A 19 8.08 -11.40 27.51
CA ILE A 19 8.57 -12.08 26.30
C ILE A 19 7.56 -13.10 25.78
N GLY A 20 6.98 -13.92 26.65
CA GLY A 20 5.94 -14.87 26.30
C GLY A 20 4.67 -14.19 25.78
N ILE A 21 4.23 -13.12 26.45
CA ILE A 21 3.07 -12.32 26.04
C ILE A 21 3.32 -11.66 24.69
N GLY A 22 4.48 -11.06 24.47
CA GLY A 22 4.86 -10.44 23.19
C GLY A 22 4.90 -11.44 22.05
N ARG A 23 5.43 -12.66 22.29
CA ARG A 23 5.44 -13.75 21.31
C ARG A 23 4.02 -14.16 20.92
N THR A 24 3.12 -14.32 21.90
CA THR A 24 1.71 -14.65 21.64
C THR A 24 1.02 -13.52 20.86
N ALA A 25 1.29 -12.25 21.18
CA ALA A 25 0.78 -11.13 20.43
C ALA A 25 1.23 -11.16 18.95
N ALA A 26 2.49 -11.47 18.69
CA ALA A 26 3.02 -11.63 17.33
C ALA A 26 2.35 -12.78 16.57
N GLN A 27 2.10 -13.93 17.24
CA GLN A 27 1.37 -15.05 16.65
C GLN A 27 -0.07 -14.69 16.29
N LEU A 28 -0.80 -14.00 17.18
CA LEU A 28 -2.15 -13.51 16.92
C LEU A 28 -2.19 -12.55 15.74
N LEU A 29 -1.17 -11.71 15.61
CA LEU A 29 -1.03 -10.79 14.49
C LEU A 29 -0.87 -11.54 13.15
N GLN A 30 -0.08 -12.61 13.13
CA GLN A 30 0.06 -13.49 11.95
C GLN A 30 -1.24 -14.20 11.59
N LEU A 31 -2.05 -14.55 12.58
CA LEU A 31 -3.37 -15.17 12.40
C LEU A 31 -4.48 -14.16 12.03
N GLY A 32 -4.15 -12.87 11.91
CA GLY A 32 -5.11 -11.81 11.60
C GLY A 32 -6.00 -11.39 12.78
N GLN A 33 -5.74 -11.91 14.00
CA GLN A 33 -6.45 -11.54 15.23
C GLN A 33 -5.89 -10.25 15.81
N THR A 34 -6.04 -9.15 15.06
CA THR A 34 -5.33 -7.90 15.30
C THR A 34 -5.76 -7.17 16.56
N LYS A 35 -7.04 -7.28 16.97
CA LYS A 35 -7.53 -6.67 18.22
C LYS A 35 -6.94 -7.36 19.47
N ASP A 36 -6.89 -8.67 19.47
CA ASP A 36 -6.31 -9.42 20.58
C ASP A 36 -4.78 -9.28 20.60
N ALA A 37 -4.15 -9.23 19.44
CA ALA A 37 -2.72 -8.92 19.33
C ALA A 37 -2.41 -7.54 19.95
N ALA A 38 -3.20 -6.51 19.67
CA ALA A 38 -3.03 -5.18 20.25
C ALA A 38 -3.17 -5.18 21.77
N ARG A 39 -4.15 -5.93 22.32
CA ARG A 39 -4.35 -6.04 23.76
C ARG A 39 -3.14 -6.69 24.45
N LEU A 40 -2.65 -7.82 23.92
CA LEU A 40 -1.49 -8.50 24.48
C LEU A 40 -0.20 -7.70 24.30
N ALA A 41 0.01 -7.07 23.17
CA ALA A 41 1.15 -6.19 22.95
C ALA A 41 1.14 -4.99 23.92
N ALA A 42 -0.03 -4.39 24.16
CA ALA A 42 -0.19 -3.34 25.16
C ALA A 42 0.17 -3.80 26.57
N LEU A 43 -0.16 -5.03 26.94
CA LEU A 43 0.28 -5.62 28.20
C LEU A 43 1.80 -5.82 28.24
N ALA A 44 2.38 -6.35 27.17
CA ALA A 44 3.82 -6.56 27.07
C ALA A 44 4.62 -5.25 27.24
N VAL A 45 4.19 -4.14 26.61
CA VAL A 45 4.85 -2.84 26.78
C VAL A 45 4.70 -2.26 28.19
N ARG A 46 3.61 -2.58 28.90
CA ARG A 46 3.46 -2.19 30.30
C ARG A 46 4.44 -2.93 31.23
N LEU A 47 4.66 -4.20 30.94
CA LEU A 47 5.58 -5.05 31.72
C LEU A 47 7.04 -4.75 31.42
N ASN A 48 7.34 -4.41 30.17
CA ASN A 48 8.70 -4.02 29.73
C ASN A 48 8.65 -2.90 28.69
N PRO A 49 8.59 -1.64 29.12
CA PRO A 49 8.44 -0.48 28.23
C PRO A 49 9.70 -0.13 27.44
N ASN A 50 10.84 -0.76 27.74
CA ASN A 50 12.12 -0.50 27.07
C ASN A 50 12.46 -1.55 26.00
N ASP A 51 11.59 -2.50 25.73
CA ASP A 51 11.74 -3.44 24.62
C ASP A 51 11.04 -2.93 23.37
N GLU A 52 11.82 -2.50 22.39
CA GLU A 52 11.32 -1.96 21.11
C GLU A 52 10.39 -2.95 20.39
N ARG A 53 10.66 -4.25 20.50
CA ARG A 53 9.89 -5.28 19.79
C ARG A 53 8.40 -5.24 20.15
N PHE A 54 8.07 -4.99 21.42
CA PHE A 54 6.68 -4.94 21.88
C PHE A 54 5.95 -3.70 21.36
N TRP A 55 6.63 -2.56 21.31
CA TRP A 55 6.10 -1.34 20.69
C TRP A 55 5.88 -1.53 19.19
N SER A 56 6.77 -2.24 18.51
CA SER A 56 6.64 -2.57 17.07
C SER A 56 5.43 -3.48 16.81
N ILE A 57 5.23 -4.52 17.61
CA ILE A 57 4.07 -5.43 17.50
C ILE A 57 2.77 -4.65 17.77
N LEU A 58 2.76 -3.80 18.81
CA LEU A 58 1.61 -2.97 19.14
C LEU A 58 1.26 -2.03 18.00
N ALA A 59 2.26 -1.33 17.44
CA ALA A 59 2.08 -0.42 16.32
C ALA A 59 1.50 -1.13 15.08
N GLU A 60 2.02 -2.30 14.74
CA GLU A 60 1.53 -3.09 13.60
C GLU A 60 0.08 -3.54 13.81
N ALA A 61 -0.27 -4.00 15.02
CA ALA A 61 -1.64 -4.37 15.34
C ALA A 61 -2.60 -3.17 15.25
N GLN A 62 -2.18 -2.01 15.76
CA GLN A 62 -2.94 -0.76 15.68
C GLN A 62 -3.10 -0.29 14.23
N LEU A 63 -2.07 -0.40 13.40
CA LEU A 63 -2.14 -0.09 11.95
C LEU A 63 -3.18 -0.96 11.25
N ARG A 64 -3.18 -2.26 11.52
CA ARG A 64 -4.16 -3.20 10.93
C ARG A 64 -5.57 -2.98 11.44
N ASN A 65 -5.72 -2.46 12.66
CA ASN A 65 -7.02 -2.05 13.22
C ASN A 65 -7.47 -0.67 12.73
N ASN A 66 -6.66 0.03 11.92
CA ASN A 66 -6.87 1.42 11.50
C ASN A 66 -6.82 2.45 12.64
N ASP A 67 -6.18 2.11 13.75
CA ASP A 67 -5.98 3.00 14.90
C ASP A 67 -4.73 3.87 14.69
N LEU A 68 -4.74 4.71 13.65
CA LEU A 68 -3.55 5.41 13.13
C LEU A 68 -2.89 6.33 14.15
N LYS A 69 -3.68 6.99 15.00
CA LYS A 69 -3.16 7.88 16.05
C LYS A 69 -2.36 7.12 17.10
N ASP A 70 -2.86 5.99 17.54
CA ASP A 70 -2.20 5.14 18.54
C ASP A 70 -0.98 4.46 17.92
N ALA A 71 -1.08 4.00 16.67
CA ALA A 71 0.03 3.44 15.91
C ALA A 71 1.19 4.44 15.80
N SER A 72 0.91 5.71 15.49
CA SER A 72 1.93 6.77 15.44
C SER A 72 2.67 6.93 16.76
N ARG A 73 1.94 6.90 17.88
CA ARG A 73 2.55 6.98 19.22
C ARG A 73 3.44 5.79 19.54
N SER A 74 2.97 4.59 19.23
CA SER A 74 3.73 3.36 19.43
C SER A 74 4.99 3.31 18.55
N LEU A 75 4.90 3.75 17.29
CA LEU A 75 6.05 3.86 16.38
C LEU A 75 7.07 4.89 16.85
N ALA A 76 6.61 6.05 17.35
CA ALA A 76 7.50 7.06 17.89
C ALA A 76 8.33 6.51 19.07
N ARG A 77 7.68 5.74 19.95
CA ARG A 77 8.39 5.09 21.07
C ARG A 77 9.34 4.01 20.59
N ALA A 78 8.94 3.16 19.67
CA ALA A 78 9.80 2.14 19.07
C ALA A 78 11.04 2.75 18.41
N LYS A 79 10.89 3.84 17.66
CA LYS A 79 11.99 4.58 17.03
C LYS A 79 12.97 5.19 18.04
N GLN A 80 12.46 5.72 19.16
CA GLN A 80 13.35 6.21 20.24
C GLN A 80 14.23 5.10 20.80
N LEU A 81 13.70 3.88 20.91
CA LEU A 81 14.43 2.73 21.43
C LEU A 81 15.38 2.11 20.40
N ASN A 82 15.00 2.13 19.11
CA ASN A 82 15.81 1.58 18.03
C ASN A 82 15.67 2.41 16.74
N PRO A 83 16.39 3.53 16.61
CA PRO A 83 16.33 4.40 15.43
C PRO A 83 16.95 3.81 14.16
N GLU A 84 17.73 2.72 14.28
CA GLU A 84 18.40 2.06 13.16
C GLU A 84 17.54 0.94 12.52
N LYS A 85 16.33 0.74 12.98
CA LYS A 85 15.41 -0.25 12.41
C LYS A 85 14.59 0.36 11.25
N ALA A 86 14.97 0.03 10.02
CA ALA A 86 14.36 0.56 8.79
C ALA A 86 12.84 0.43 8.76
N GLY A 87 12.29 -0.71 9.19
CA GLY A 87 10.86 -0.99 9.20
C GLY A 87 10.02 0.03 9.97
N LEU A 88 10.57 0.67 11.00
CA LEU A 88 9.86 1.70 11.77
C LEU A 88 9.67 2.99 10.98
N TRP A 89 10.66 3.34 10.16
CA TRP A 89 10.58 4.48 9.24
C TRP A 89 9.57 4.23 8.13
N PHE A 90 9.56 3.04 7.54
CA PHE A 90 8.59 2.65 6.52
C PHE A 90 7.16 2.61 7.07
N ALA A 91 6.95 2.11 8.28
CA ALA A 91 5.63 2.09 8.92
C ALA A 91 5.09 3.50 9.16
N GLU A 92 5.92 4.42 9.62
CA GLU A 92 5.53 5.83 9.81
C GLU A 92 5.22 6.51 8.47
N ALA A 93 6.01 6.22 7.42
CA ALA A 93 5.74 6.69 6.07
C ALA A 93 4.39 6.18 5.53
N ALA A 94 4.05 4.92 5.79
CA ALA A 94 2.76 4.35 5.40
C ALA A 94 1.57 5.10 6.03
N ILE A 95 1.70 5.54 7.28
CA ILE A 95 0.69 6.39 7.93
C ILE A 95 0.59 7.74 7.23
N ALA A 96 1.72 8.36 6.90
CA ALA A 96 1.76 9.65 6.20
C ALA A 96 1.11 9.54 4.81
N LEU A 97 1.37 8.46 4.06
CA LEU A 97 0.75 8.21 2.75
C LEU A 97 -0.76 8.00 2.85
N ARG A 98 -1.24 7.24 3.84
CA ARG A 98 -2.68 7.07 4.11
C ARG A 98 -3.38 8.39 4.45
N ALA A 99 -2.65 9.30 5.08
CA ALA A 99 -3.12 10.65 5.42
C ALA A 99 -2.93 11.65 4.26
N GLU A 100 -2.58 11.18 3.06
CA GLU A 100 -2.31 12.01 1.88
C GLU A 100 -1.25 13.11 2.14
N ARG A 101 -0.22 12.78 2.93
CA ARG A 101 0.90 13.68 3.26
C ARG A 101 2.22 13.17 2.67
N PRO A 102 2.40 13.27 1.32
CA PRO A 102 3.60 12.75 0.66
C PRO A 102 4.88 13.49 1.08
N ASP A 103 4.77 14.78 1.41
CA ASP A 103 5.93 15.58 1.85
C ASP A 103 6.50 15.08 3.18
N ASP A 104 5.67 14.50 4.05
CA ASP A 104 6.12 13.85 5.27
C ASP A 104 6.64 12.43 4.99
N ALA A 105 6.04 11.71 4.04
CA ALA A 105 6.40 10.33 3.73
C ALA A 105 7.77 10.20 3.06
N VAL A 106 8.11 11.06 2.11
CA VAL A 106 9.34 10.97 1.32
C VAL A 106 10.61 10.98 2.19
N PRO A 107 10.82 11.90 3.15
CA PRO A 107 12.01 11.85 4.01
C PRO A 107 12.05 10.60 4.91
N LEU A 108 10.90 10.10 5.37
CA LEU A 108 10.81 8.88 6.17
C LEU A 108 11.22 7.65 5.36
N ILE A 109 10.69 7.50 4.13
CA ILE A 109 11.08 6.40 3.23
C ILE A 109 12.57 6.49 2.89
N THR A 110 13.05 7.69 2.60
CA THR A 110 14.47 7.92 2.26
C THR A 110 15.38 7.50 3.42
N ARG A 111 15.03 7.84 4.65
CA ARG A 111 15.79 7.40 5.83
C ARG A 111 15.73 5.87 5.98
N GLY A 112 14.57 5.26 5.82
CA GLY A 112 14.43 3.80 5.84
C GLY A 112 15.29 3.11 4.77
N LEU A 113 15.34 3.65 3.56
CA LEU A 113 16.16 3.13 2.45
C LEU A 113 17.67 3.31 2.65
N GLN A 114 18.11 4.30 3.45
CA GLN A 114 19.51 4.39 3.87
C GLN A 114 19.90 3.23 4.79
N LEU A 115 18.95 2.73 5.59
CA LEU A 115 19.14 1.61 6.52
C LEU A 115 18.93 0.24 5.86
N ASP A 116 18.00 0.16 4.92
CA ASP A 116 17.67 -1.04 4.13
C ASP A 116 17.54 -0.68 2.64
N PRO A 117 18.64 -0.60 1.89
CA PRO A 117 18.66 -0.14 0.50
C PRO A 117 18.07 -1.15 -0.51
N ASN A 118 17.81 -2.38 -0.09
CA ASN A 118 17.31 -3.45 -0.97
C ASN A 118 15.81 -3.74 -0.79
N ASN A 119 15.05 -2.76 -0.31
CA ASN A 119 13.63 -2.91 -0.06
C ASN A 119 12.79 -2.45 -1.27
N ALA A 120 12.39 -3.40 -2.11
CA ALA A 120 11.59 -3.11 -3.31
C ALA A 120 10.25 -2.43 -2.97
N SER A 121 9.57 -2.85 -1.89
CA SER A 121 8.31 -2.25 -1.46
C SER A 121 8.47 -0.80 -1.03
N ALA A 122 9.59 -0.46 -0.39
CA ALA A 122 9.87 0.92 0.01
C ALA A 122 10.12 1.83 -1.22
N TYR A 123 10.78 1.34 -2.26
CA TYR A 123 10.89 2.07 -3.52
C TYR A 123 9.54 2.23 -4.23
N PHE A 124 8.66 1.25 -4.14
CA PHE A 124 7.29 1.37 -4.65
C PHE A 124 6.52 2.47 -3.91
N ASP A 125 6.57 2.49 -2.58
CA ASP A 125 5.94 3.53 -1.77
C ASP A 125 6.53 4.93 -2.05
N LEU A 126 7.85 5.01 -2.27
CA LEU A 126 8.50 6.25 -2.70
C LEU A 126 7.97 6.74 -4.05
N GLY A 127 7.79 5.82 -4.99
CA GLY A 127 7.18 6.12 -6.30
C GLY A 127 5.77 6.68 -6.16
N ASN A 128 4.93 6.06 -5.34
CA ASN A 128 3.57 6.52 -5.05
C ASN A 128 3.58 7.92 -4.41
N ALA A 129 4.44 8.15 -3.41
CA ALA A 129 4.61 9.47 -2.80
C ALA A 129 5.01 10.53 -3.83
N ARG A 130 5.91 10.21 -4.76
CA ARG A 130 6.34 11.12 -5.82
C ARG A 130 5.24 11.41 -6.85
N ILE A 131 4.36 10.43 -7.18
CA ILE A 131 3.15 10.70 -7.97
C ILE A 131 2.27 11.74 -7.25
N MET A 132 2.02 11.55 -5.96
CA MET A 132 1.19 12.46 -5.15
C MET A 132 1.78 13.89 -5.09
N GLN A 133 3.11 14.02 -5.18
CA GLN A 133 3.80 15.31 -5.29
C GLN A 133 3.80 15.90 -6.72
N GLY A 134 3.35 15.15 -7.72
CA GLY A 134 3.44 15.55 -9.13
C GLY A 134 4.84 15.38 -9.75
N GLU A 135 5.75 14.71 -9.04
CA GLU A 135 7.17 14.51 -9.43
C GLU A 135 7.32 13.25 -10.29
N LEU A 136 6.69 13.24 -11.48
CA LEU A 136 6.59 12.06 -12.34
C LEU A 136 7.94 11.42 -12.72
N PRO A 137 8.99 12.18 -13.11
CA PRO A 137 10.29 11.56 -13.42
C PRO A 137 10.93 10.86 -12.21
N LEU A 138 10.77 11.40 -11.02
CA LEU A 138 11.28 10.79 -9.78
C LEU A 138 10.46 9.56 -9.39
N ALA A 139 9.14 9.59 -9.61
CA ALA A 139 8.27 8.44 -9.43
C ALA A 139 8.69 7.28 -10.33
N LEU A 140 8.90 7.53 -11.62
CA LEU A 140 9.37 6.52 -12.58
C LEU A 140 10.67 5.87 -12.10
N LYS A 141 11.66 6.68 -11.72
CA LYS A 141 12.94 6.19 -11.21
C LYS A 141 12.75 5.29 -9.97
N SER A 142 11.85 5.65 -9.07
CA SER A 142 11.58 4.85 -7.87
C SER A 142 10.95 3.50 -8.22
N PHE A 143 9.98 3.46 -9.13
CA PHE A 143 9.40 2.20 -9.60
C PHE A 143 10.39 1.34 -10.38
N GLU A 144 11.30 1.94 -11.14
CA GLU A 144 12.39 1.23 -11.82
C GLU A 144 13.34 0.58 -10.81
N GLN A 145 13.67 1.25 -9.71
CA GLN A 145 14.44 0.65 -8.62
C GLN A 145 13.70 -0.53 -7.98
N ALA A 146 12.39 -0.39 -7.74
CA ALA A 146 11.57 -1.48 -7.21
C ALA A 146 11.61 -2.71 -8.12
N THR A 147 11.48 -2.53 -9.44
CA THR A 147 11.53 -3.65 -10.41
C THR A 147 12.93 -4.16 -10.71
N ALA A 148 13.97 -3.36 -10.49
CA ALA A 148 15.36 -3.84 -10.53
C ALA A 148 15.65 -4.83 -9.40
N LEU A 149 15.09 -4.57 -8.20
CA LEU A 149 15.20 -5.45 -7.05
C LEU A 149 14.27 -6.67 -7.14
N LYS A 150 13.05 -6.47 -7.67
CA LYS A 150 12.03 -7.51 -7.83
C LYS A 150 11.41 -7.43 -9.23
N PRO A 151 11.97 -8.17 -10.23
CA PRO A 151 11.54 -8.08 -11.63
C PRO A 151 10.07 -8.45 -11.89
N GLU A 152 9.47 -9.29 -11.05
CA GLU A 152 8.07 -9.71 -11.09
C GLU A 152 7.10 -8.80 -10.30
N PHE A 153 7.57 -7.66 -9.80
CA PHE A 153 6.74 -6.71 -9.07
C PHE A 153 5.78 -6.00 -10.03
N TRP A 154 4.69 -6.68 -10.38
CA TRP A 154 3.77 -6.23 -11.42
C TRP A 154 3.11 -4.89 -11.09
N GLU A 155 2.81 -4.59 -9.81
CA GLU A 155 2.26 -3.30 -9.39
C GLU A 155 3.22 -2.15 -9.70
N ALA A 156 4.51 -2.34 -9.47
CA ALA A 156 5.51 -1.35 -9.81
C ALA A 156 5.68 -1.17 -11.33
N LEU A 157 5.59 -2.25 -12.10
CA LEU A 157 5.57 -2.19 -13.56
C LEU A 157 4.32 -1.46 -14.08
N ASN A 158 3.16 -1.72 -13.49
CA ASN A 158 1.91 -1.02 -13.81
C ASN A 158 2.04 0.48 -13.55
N ASN A 159 2.58 0.86 -12.40
CA ASN A 159 2.75 2.27 -12.05
C ASN A 159 3.82 2.96 -12.93
N GLN A 160 4.87 2.25 -13.38
CA GLN A 160 5.75 2.77 -14.43
C GLN A 160 4.96 3.12 -15.69
N ALA A 161 4.06 2.25 -16.13
CA ALA A 161 3.26 2.47 -17.32
C ALA A 161 2.30 3.66 -17.16
N LEU A 162 1.64 3.78 -16.00
CA LEU A 162 0.78 4.94 -15.69
C LEU A 162 1.57 6.24 -15.76
N VAL A 163 2.74 6.29 -15.13
CA VAL A 163 3.61 7.47 -15.15
C VAL A 163 4.10 7.80 -16.56
N LEU A 164 4.56 6.80 -17.32
CA LEU A 164 5.00 6.97 -18.71
C LEU A 164 3.88 7.52 -19.59
N PHE A 165 2.64 7.05 -19.40
CA PHE A 165 1.49 7.55 -20.14
C PHE A 165 1.22 9.02 -19.82
N GLU A 166 1.26 9.41 -18.53
CA GLU A 166 1.11 10.81 -18.11
C GLU A 166 2.22 11.72 -18.67
N MET A 167 3.44 11.18 -18.83
CA MET A 167 4.57 11.88 -19.45
C MET A 167 4.48 11.93 -21.00
N GLY A 168 3.44 11.37 -21.61
CA GLY A 168 3.24 11.32 -23.06
C GLY A 168 3.99 10.20 -23.78
N GLN A 169 4.67 9.30 -23.06
CA GLN A 169 5.43 8.18 -23.61
C GLN A 169 4.52 6.95 -23.80
N ARG A 170 3.49 7.11 -24.64
CA ARG A 170 2.40 6.11 -24.79
C ARG A 170 2.87 4.73 -25.24
N GLN A 171 3.78 4.67 -26.19
CA GLN A 171 4.30 3.38 -26.71
C GLN A 171 5.03 2.59 -25.63
N GLU A 172 5.82 3.28 -24.82
CA GLU A 172 6.54 2.66 -23.71
C GLU A 172 5.57 2.19 -22.61
N ALA A 173 4.54 2.99 -22.30
CA ALA A 173 3.47 2.61 -21.37
C ALA A 173 2.77 1.32 -21.84
N VAL A 174 2.40 1.22 -23.11
CA VAL A 174 1.79 0.02 -23.70
C VAL A 174 2.71 -1.20 -23.56
N ARG A 175 4.02 -1.05 -23.83
CA ARG A 175 4.99 -2.14 -23.66
C ARG A 175 5.04 -2.63 -22.20
N ARG A 176 5.02 -1.70 -21.22
CA ARG A 176 5.00 -2.05 -19.79
C ARG A 176 3.72 -2.80 -19.42
N TRP A 177 2.53 -2.30 -19.80
CA TRP A 177 1.28 -2.99 -19.50
C TRP A 177 1.18 -4.37 -20.18
N ARG A 178 1.65 -4.52 -21.42
CA ARG A 178 1.71 -5.85 -22.05
C ARG A 178 2.61 -6.81 -21.28
N ARG A 179 3.70 -6.32 -20.69
CA ARG A 179 4.54 -7.11 -19.79
C ARG A 179 3.82 -7.44 -18.48
N VAL A 180 3.12 -6.49 -17.90
CA VAL A 180 2.30 -6.73 -16.69
C VAL A 180 1.32 -7.86 -16.91
N LEU A 181 0.58 -7.85 -18.01
CA LEU A 181 -0.44 -8.87 -18.30
C LEU A 181 0.13 -10.28 -18.56
N LYS A 182 1.43 -10.41 -18.78
CA LYS A 182 2.12 -11.72 -18.79
C LYS A 182 2.41 -12.23 -17.37
N LEU A 183 2.47 -11.35 -16.38
CA LEU A 183 2.75 -11.69 -14.99
C LEU A 183 1.46 -11.86 -14.20
N GLU A 184 0.49 -10.97 -14.40
CA GLU A 184 -0.74 -10.88 -13.63
C GLU A 184 -1.89 -10.36 -14.48
N THR A 185 -3.05 -11.02 -14.40
CA THR A 185 -4.28 -10.60 -15.10
C THR A 185 -5.19 -9.83 -14.14
N ASN A 186 -4.87 -8.57 -13.91
CA ASN A 186 -5.63 -7.67 -13.04
C ASN A 186 -6.44 -6.67 -13.86
N ALA A 187 -7.59 -6.25 -13.32
CA ALA A 187 -8.50 -5.30 -13.98
C ALA A 187 -7.83 -3.94 -14.26
N GLU A 188 -7.01 -3.46 -13.34
CA GLU A 188 -6.35 -2.17 -13.45
C GLU A 188 -5.45 -2.07 -14.69
N PRO A 189 -4.39 -2.88 -14.86
CA PRO A 189 -3.56 -2.82 -16.06
C PRO A 189 -4.30 -3.17 -17.33
N MET A 190 -5.34 -4.03 -17.27
CA MET A 190 -6.17 -4.34 -18.42
C MET A 190 -6.91 -3.11 -18.94
N LEU A 191 -7.58 -2.37 -18.06
CA LEU A 191 -8.35 -1.18 -18.47
C LEU A 191 -7.43 -0.04 -18.90
N ALA A 192 -6.30 0.16 -18.22
CA ALA A 192 -5.32 1.17 -18.59
C ALA A 192 -4.72 0.88 -19.98
N LEU A 193 -4.35 -0.38 -20.25
CA LEU A 193 -3.89 -0.81 -21.59
C LEU A 193 -4.98 -0.59 -22.63
N ALA A 194 -6.22 -0.97 -22.33
CA ALA A 194 -7.35 -0.79 -23.24
C ALA A 194 -7.52 0.68 -23.67
N ALA A 195 -7.44 1.61 -22.69
CA ALA A 195 -7.55 3.04 -22.98
C ALA A 195 -6.40 3.54 -23.87
N ALA A 196 -5.17 3.08 -23.61
CA ALA A 196 -4.02 3.43 -24.46
C ALA A 196 -4.13 2.88 -25.89
N LEU A 197 -4.59 1.64 -26.05
CA LEU A 197 -4.81 0.99 -27.34
C LEU A 197 -5.93 1.66 -28.14
N HIS A 198 -7.02 2.06 -27.48
CA HIS A 198 -8.11 2.80 -28.10
C HIS A 198 -7.59 4.09 -28.74
N GLN A 199 -6.76 4.85 -28.04
CA GLN A 199 -6.13 6.06 -28.58
C GLN A 199 -5.16 5.79 -29.73
N GLN A 200 -4.67 4.54 -29.89
CA GLN A 200 -3.83 4.12 -31.01
C GLN A 200 -4.64 3.58 -32.20
N GLY A 201 -5.97 3.48 -32.06
CA GLY A 201 -6.87 2.93 -33.09
C GLY A 201 -7.03 1.40 -33.02
N GLU A 202 -6.46 0.74 -32.02
CA GLU A 202 -6.57 -0.72 -31.79
C GLU A 202 -7.90 -1.06 -31.11
N GLN A 203 -9.01 -0.70 -31.78
CA GLN A 203 -10.35 -0.73 -31.18
C GLN A 203 -10.81 -2.10 -30.72
N THR A 204 -10.57 -3.14 -31.52
CA THR A 204 -11.07 -4.49 -31.19
C THR A 204 -10.47 -5.01 -29.89
N GLU A 205 -9.15 -4.92 -29.75
CA GLU A 205 -8.45 -5.35 -28.54
C GLU A 205 -8.85 -4.47 -27.33
N ALA A 206 -8.94 -3.16 -27.53
CA ALA A 206 -9.33 -2.21 -26.47
C ALA A 206 -10.71 -2.54 -25.90
N ILE A 207 -11.71 -2.76 -26.74
CA ILE A 207 -13.09 -3.12 -26.33
C ILE A 207 -13.10 -4.44 -25.54
N GLN A 208 -12.36 -5.45 -26.03
CA GLN A 208 -12.31 -6.75 -25.37
C GLN A 208 -11.66 -6.68 -24.00
N LEU A 209 -10.52 -5.98 -23.88
CA LEU A 209 -9.82 -5.79 -22.61
C LEU A 209 -10.66 -4.99 -21.63
N ALA A 210 -11.30 -3.89 -22.06
CA ALA A 210 -12.14 -3.07 -21.22
C ALA A 210 -13.35 -3.85 -20.66
N SER A 211 -14.05 -4.59 -21.52
CA SER A 211 -15.17 -5.44 -21.09
C SER A 211 -14.74 -6.47 -20.04
N THR A 212 -13.58 -7.12 -20.25
CA THR A 212 -13.03 -8.09 -19.32
C THR A 212 -12.60 -7.44 -18.01
N ALA A 213 -11.95 -6.27 -18.05
CA ALA A 213 -11.51 -5.53 -16.89
C ALA A 213 -12.69 -5.12 -16.00
N LEU A 214 -13.74 -4.55 -16.60
CA LEU A 214 -14.95 -4.12 -15.87
C LEU A 214 -15.72 -5.30 -15.26
N ALA A 215 -15.70 -6.47 -15.91
CA ALA A 215 -16.27 -7.70 -15.35
C ALA A 215 -15.46 -8.21 -14.14
N LYS A 216 -14.14 -8.08 -14.16
CA LYS A 216 -13.25 -8.47 -13.05
C LYS A 216 -13.35 -7.53 -11.83
N ASN A 217 -13.34 -6.23 -12.07
CA ASN A 217 -13.50 -5.23 -11.02
C ASN A 217 -14.33 -4.04 -11.52
N PRO A 218 -15.63 -4.02 -11.22
CA PRO A 218 -16.54 -2.96 -11.68
C PRO A 218 -16.20 -1.58 -11.10
N ASN A 219 -15.46 -1.48 -10.02
CA ASN A 219 -15.11 -0.19 -9.42
C ASN A 219 -14.30 0.71 -10.37
N TYR A 220 -13.54 0.12 -11.29
CA TYR A 220 -12.75 0.88 -12.27
C TYR A 220 -13.60 1.64 -13.31
N VAL A 221 -14.91 1.43 -13.37
CA VAL A 221 -15.82 2.30 -14.14
C VAL A 221 -15.93 3.71 -13.56
N LEU A 222 -15.56 3.89 -12.28
CA LEU A 222 -15.71 5.13 -11.54
C LEU A 222 -14.43 5.98 -11.59
N PRO A 223 -14.48 7.21 -12.16
CA PRO A 223 -13.30 8.08 -12.25
C PRO A 223 -12.67 8.42 -10.89
N LEU A 224 -13.47 8.50 -9.82
CA LEU A 224 -12.98 8.76 -8.47
C LEU A 224 -12.18 7.58 -7.92
N HIS A 225 -12.63 6.34 -8.20
CA HIS A 225 -11.85 5.16 -7.84
C HIS A 225 -10.50 5.13 -8.57
N GLN A 226 -10.49 5.41 -9.87
CA GLN A 226 -9.26 5.52 -10.67
C GLN A 226 -8.31 6.56 -10.07
N ALA A 227 -8.83 7.73 -9.65
CA ALA A 227 -8.02 8.77 -9.01
C ALA A 227 -7.40 8.30 -7.68
N GLU A 228 -8.14 7.56 -6.85
CA GLU A 228 -7.60 6.96 -5.60
C GLU A 228 -6.52 5.92 -5.88
N GLN A 229 -6.58 5.25 -7.04
CA GLN A 229 -5.52 4.36 -7.52
C GLN A 229 -4.34 5.11 -8.17
N LEU A 230 -4.23 6.41 -7.96
CA LEU A 230 -3.19 7.30 -8.49
C LEU A 230 -3.15 7.40 -10.02
N TRP A 231 -4.27 7.12 -10.69
CA TRP A 231 -4.39 7.38 -12.12
C TRP A 231 -4.37 8.88 -12.40
N GLY A 232 -3.47 9.31 -13.26
CA GLY A 232 -3.37 10.70 -13.67
C GLY A 232 -4.50 11.16 -14.59
N VAL A 233 -4.49 12.41 -14.96
CA VAL A 233 -5.57 13.04 -15.75
C VAL A 233 -5.67 12.42 -17.14
N ARG A 234 -4.53 12.23 -17.83
CA ARG A 234 -4.51 11.75 -19.21
C ARG A 234 -5.07 10.34 -19.36
N ILE A 235 -4.71 9.41 -18.48
CA ILE A 235 -5.23 8.04 -18.55
C ILE A 235 -6.70 7.98 -18.17
N ARG A 236 -7.17 8.82 -17.24
CA ARG A 236 -8.60 8.89 -16.89
C ARG A 236 -9.43 9.46 -18.02
N GLU A 237 -8.96 10.48 -18.72
CA GLU A 237 -9.61 11.03 -19.92
C GLU A 237 -9.65 9.99 -21.05
N ALA A 238 -8.53 9.33 -21.34
CA ALA A 238 -8.49 8.24 -22.34
C ALA A 238 -9.44 7.09 -21.98
N THR A 239 -9.57 6.77 -20.70
CA THR A 239 -10.53 5.75 -20.23
C THR A 239 -11.97 6.21 -20.41
N ALA A 240 -12.28 7.45 -20.12
CA ALA A 240 -13.63 8.01 -20.33
C ALA A 240 -14.02 7.98 -21.82
N GLU A 241 -13.09 8.31 -22.73
CA GLU A 241 -13.29 8.19 -24.17
C GLU A 241 -13.60 6.74 -24.58
N LEU A 242 -12.77 5.78 -24.15
CA LEU A 242 -12.98 4.36 -24.41
C LEU A 242 -14.34 3.88 -23.88
N LEU A 243 -14.70 4.22 -22.63
CA LEU A 243 -15.94 3.76 -22.01
C LEU A 243 -17.20 4.40 -22.62
N SER A 244 -17.06 5.43 -23.45
CA SER A 244 -18.15 6.01 -24.23
C SER A 244 -18.45 5.26 -25.52
N GLU A 245 -17.64 4.26 -25.89
CA GLU A 245 -17.86 3.47 -27.10
C GLU A 245 -19.17 2.67 -27.01
N PRO A 246 -20.02 2.69 -28.07
CA PRO A 246 -21.31 2.00 -28.06
C PRO A 246 -21.20 0.50 -27.74
N GLN A 247 -20.11 -0.15 -28.14
CA GLN A 247 -19.87 -1.57 -27.87
C GLN A 247 -19.68 -1.89 -26.40
N LEU A 248 -19.35 -0.89 -25.57
CA LEU A 248 -19.14 -1.05 -24.13
C LEU A 248 -20.36 -0.67 -23.28
N THR A 249 -21.44 -0.15 -23.89
CA THR A 249 -22.62 0.33 -23.13
C THR A 249 -23.08 -0.69 -22.08
N ASN A 250 -23.30 -1.94 -22.47
CA ASN A 250 -23.76 -2.99 -21.55
C ASN A 250 -22.73 -3.31 -20.46
N SER A 251 -21.44 -3.30 -20.80
CA SER A 251 -20.35 -3.56 -19.82
C SER A 251 -20.26 -2.43 -18.81
N VAL A 252 -20.41 -1.18 -19.26
CA VAL A 252 -20.38 0.02 -18.40
C VAL A 252 -21.59 0.04 -17.47
N GLU A 253 -22.81 -0.14 -17.99
CA GLU A 253 -24.05 -0.17 -17.19
C GLU A 253 -23.99 -1.27 -16.11
N ARG A 254 -23.53 -2.47 -16.48
CA ARG A 254 -23.34 -3.58 -15.54
C ARG A 254 -22.32 -3.25 -14.48
N ALA A 255 -21.19 -2.65 -14.86
CA ALA A 255 -20.16 -2.26 -13.91
C ALA A 255 -20.66 -1.16 -12.95
N GLN A 256 -21.37 -0.15 -13.46
CA GLN A 256 -21.97 0.90 -12.63
C GLN A 256 -22.97 0.32 -11.60
N ALA A 257 -23.79 -0.65 -12.02
CA ALA A 257 -24.74 -1.33 -11.13
C ALA A 257 -24.07 -2.19 -10.05
N ASN A 258 -22.88 -2.73 -10.32
CA ASN A 258 -22.15 -3.63 -9.41
C ASN A 258 -20.99 -2.94 -8.66
N ALA A 259 -20.71 -1.68 -8.95
CA ALA A 259 -19.66 -0.95 -8.26
C ALA A 259 -20.02 -0.77 -6.78
N THR A 260 -19.13 -1.23 -5.90
CA THR A 260 -19.28 -1.18 -4.44
C THR A 260 -18.41 -0.12 -3.79
N TRP A 261 -17.54 0.51 -4.58
CA TRP A 261 -16.61 1.52 -4.06
C TRP A 261 -17.39 2.73 -3.50
N LYS A 262 -17.02 3.13 -2.31
CA LYS A 262 -17.46 4.37 -1.67
C LYS A 262 -16.21 5.18 -1.33
N LYS A 263 -16.27 6.49 -1.58
CA LYS A 263 -15.16 7.38 -1.21
C LYS A 263 -14.81 7.16 0.25
N SER A 264 -13.52 6.93 0.54
CA SER A 264 -13.00 6.88 1.90
C SER A 264 -13.28 8.22 2.59
N GLN A 265 -14.01 8.19 3.71
CA GLN A 265 -14.32 9.39 4.50
C GLN A 265 -13.13 9.77 5.35
#